data_16522b2b55d1d13baf06239a63573ee0
#
_entry.id   16522b2b55d1d13baf06239a63573ee0
#
_cell.length_a   1.000
_cell.length_b   1.000
_cell.length_c   1.000
_cell.angle_alpha   90.00
_cell.angle_beta   90.00
_cell.angle_gamma   90.00
#
_symmetry.space_group_name_H-M   'P 1'
#
loop_
_entity.id
_entity.type
_entity.pdbx_description
1 polymer ?
#
loop_
_entity_poly.entity_id
_entity_poly.type
_entity_poly.pdbx_seq_one_letter_code
_entity_poly.pdbx_strand_id
1 'polypeptide(L)'
;EAEKIKIKYNFKSLFSDMIIIDHLIFYNSKIYLDIDINNEIIFKNNFKEIEKQEKGYKPKIYPIKKKDINFLILKLQTYNTQGFIKSSNKSSEIKTKLSNMNFNKIGNKTGFQHYKSVFKIILRDFFLRIPDTNLQNLIKKTYKF
;
A
#
# COMPACT_ATOMS: atom_id res chain seq x y z
N GLU A 1 -7.57 2.55 -5.10
CA GLU A 1 -9.01 2.76 -4.93
C GLU A 1 -9.67 1.56 -4.27
N ALA A 2 -10.76 1.76 -3.56
CA ALA A 2 -11.62 0.70 -3.06
C ALA A 2 -13.08 1.18 -3.12
N GLU A 3 -13.98 0.30 -3.57
CA GLU A 3 -15.40 0.63 -3.63
C GLU A 3 -16.01 0.73 -2.22
N LYS A 4 -15.55 -0.13 -1.32
CA LYS A 4 -16.02 -0.15 0.06
C LYS A 4 -14.88 -0.49 1.03
N ILE A 5 -14.74 0.33 2.07
CA ILE A 5 -13.82 0.08 3.17
C ILE A 5 -14.65 -0.03 4.45
N LYS A 6 -14.47 -1.13 5.19
CA LYS A 6 -15.03 -1.29 6.52
C LYS A 6 -13.92 -1.18 7.55
N ILE A 7 -14.08 -0.28 8.51
CA ILE A 7 -13.14 -0.09 9.62
C ILE A 7 -13.92 -0.28 10.92
N LYS A 8 -13.44 -1.19 11.75
CA LYS A 8 -13.86 -1.33 13.15
C LYS A 8 -12.65 -1.03 14.01
N TYR A 9 -12.75 -0.03 14.86
CA TYR A 9 -11.64 0.40 15.71
C TYR A 9 -12.05 0.43 17.18
N ASN A 10 -11.05 0.31 18.04
CA ASN A 10 -11.25 0.44 19.48
C ASN A 10 -11.20 1.93 19.86
N PHE A 11 -12.36 2.51 20.14
CA PHE A 11 -12.46 3.95 20.44
C PHE A 11 -11.57 4.38 21.61
N LYS A 12 -11.42 3.55 22.64
CA LYS A 12 -10.55 3.85 23.79
C LYS A 12 -9.08 3.98 23.40
N SER A 13 -8.65 3.27 22.35
CA SER A 13 -7.27 3.32 21.88
C SER A 13 -6.88 4.66 21.23
N LEU A 14 -7.85 5.46 20.80
CA LEU A 14 -7.59 6.80 20.24
C LEU A 14 -6.97 7.76 21.27
N PHE A 15 -7.16 7.48 22.55
CA PHE A 15 -6.60 8.27 23.67
C PHE A 15 -5.36 7.62 24.29
N SER A 16 -4.81 6.58 23.66
CA SER A 16 -3.62 5.87 24.11
C SER A 16 -2.43 6.15 23.19
N ASP A 17 -1.25 5.68 23.57
CA ASP A 17 -0.03 5.77 22.74
C ASP A 17 -0.04 4.84 21.52
N MET A 18 -1.09 4.04 21.35
CA MET A 18 -1.23 3.11 20.23
C MET A 18 -2.69 3.05 19.75
N ILE A 19 -2.89 3.37 18.49
CA ILE A 19 -4.20 3.24 17.83
C ILE A 19 -4.43 1.77 17.49
N ILE A 20 -5.55 1.21 17.94
CA ILE A 20 -5.94 -0.19 17.67
C ILE A 20 -7.12 -0.20 16.72
N ILE A 21 -6.93 -0.83 15.57
CA ILE A 21 -7.96 -1.11 14.57
C ILE A 21 -8.27 -2.61 14.67
N ASP A 22 -9.48 -2.95 15.10
CA ASP A 22 -9.91 -4.33 15.24
C ASP A 22 -10.00 -5.03 13.88
N HIS A 23 -10.69 -4.39 12.93
CA HIS A 23 -10.83 -4.91 11.57
C HIS A 23 -10.68 -3.78 10.54
N LEU A 24 -9.92 -4.08 9.50
CA LEU A 24 -9.79 -3.26 8.30
C LEU A 24 -10.06 -4.15 7.08
N ILE A 25 -11.14 -3.89 6.37
CA ILE A 25 -11.58 -4.73 5.26
C ILE A 25 -11.75 -3.88 4.00
N PHE A 26 -11.10 -4.31 2.92
CA PHE A 26 -11.21 -3.70 1.59
C PHE A 26 -12.04 -4.60 0.68
N TYR A 27 -13.05 -4.05 0.03
CA TYR A 27 -13.87 -4.73 -0.95
C TYR A 27 -13.72 -4.09 -2.32
N ASN A 28 -13.64 -4.90 -3.37
CA ASN A 28 -13.57 -4.47 -4.77
C ASN A 28 -12.47 -3.40 -4.95
N SER A 29 -11.31 -3.65 -4.38
CA SER A 29 -10.20 -2.70 -4.43
C SER A 29 -9.44 -2.82 -5.75
N LYS A 30 -8.86 -1.70 -6.18
CA LYS A 30 -8.04 -1.60 -7.39
C LYS A 30 -6.66 -1.06 -7.01
N ILE A 31 -5.64 -1.76 -7.45
CA ILE A 31 -4.23 -1.35 -7.30
C ILE A 31 -3.70 -0.99 -8.68
N TYR A 32 -3.20 0.22 -8.83
CA TYR A 32 -2.63 0.71 -10.08
C TYR A 32 -1.11 0.79 -9.94
N LEU A 33 -0.41 0.22 -10.89
CA LEU A 33 1.04 0.31 -11.01
C LEU A 33 1.40 0.88 -12.39
N ASP A 34 2.09 2.01 -12.38
CA ASP A 34 2.69 2.58 -13.58
C ASP A 34 4.13 2.07 -13.69
N ILE A 35 4.48 1.45 -14.80
CA ILE A 35 5.82 0.93 -15.06
C ILE A 35 6.43 1.73 -16.20
N ASP A 36 7.53 2.40 -15.93
CA ASP A 36 8.35 3.01 -16.96
C ASP A 36 9.33 1.99 -17.56
N ILE A 37 9.38 1.90 -18.90
CA ILE A 37 10.15 0.87 -19.62
C ILE A 37 11.66 1.15 -19.57
N ASN A 38 12.07 2.33 -19.16
CA ASN A 38 13.50 2.65 -18.98
C ASN A 38 14.15 1.98 -17.76
N ASN A 39 13.63 0.83 -17.32
CA ASN A 39 14.12 -0.01 -16.22
C ASN A 39 13.90 0.52 -14.80
N GLU A 40 13.15 1.56 -14.59
CA GLU A 40 12.77 2.01 -13.27
C GLU A 40 11.25 1.84 -13.07
N ILE A 41 10.87 1.04 -12.08
CA ILE A 41 9.49 1.05 -11.59
C ILE A 41 9.36 2.34 -10.80
N ILE A 42 8.85 3.36 -11.46
CA ILE A 42 8.54 4.62 -10.81
C ILE A 42 7.24 4.40 -10.03
N PHE A 43 7.36 4.12 -8.73
CA PHE A 43 6.29 4.53 -7.86
C PHE A 43 6.22 6.05 -8.00
N LYS A 44 5.30 6.55 -8.82
CA LYS A 44 4.91 7.96 -8.72
C LYS A 44 4.39 8.11 -7.30
N ASN A 45 5.29 8.50 -6.42
CA ASN A 45 4.95 8.94 -5.09
C ASN A 45 4.13 10.20 -5.27
N ASN A 46 2.82 10.09 -5.29
CA ASN A 46 1.92 11.22 -5.13
C ASN A 46 2.26 12.01 -3.85
N PHE A 47 2.99 11.40 -2.91
CA PHE A 47 3.57 12.04 -1.73
C PHE A 47 4.62 13.11 -2.06
N LYS A 48 5.41 12.99 -3.14
CA LYS A 48 6.38 14.03 -3.54
C LYS A 48 5.73 15.25 -4.16
N GLU A 49 4.58 15.09 -4.79
CA GLU A 49 3.81 16.23 -5.33
C GLU A 49 3.14 17.02 -4.21
N ILE A 50 2.67 16.36 -3.16
CA ILE A 50 2.14 17.02 -1.96
C ILE A 50 3.25 17.84 -1.26
N GLU A 51 4.44 17.27 -1.10
CA GLU A 51 5.58 18.00 -0.51
C GLU A 51 6.04 19.21 -1.36
N LYS A 52 5.88 19.17 -2.69
CA LYS A 52 6.22 20.30 -3.57
C LYS A 52 5.20 21.43 -3.52
N GLN A 53 3.92 21.12 -3.32
CA GLN A 53 2.87 22.14 -3.16
C GLN A 53 2.93 22.82 -1.80
N GLU A 54 3.42 22.14 -0.76
CA GLU A 54 3.59 22.74 0.58
C GLU A 54 4.76 23.69 0.72
N LYS A 55 5.71 23.74 -0.24
CA LYS A 55 6.85 24.65 -0.19
C LYS A 55 6.51 26.14 -0.37
N GLY A 56 5.29 26.48 -0.77
CA GLY A 56 4.80 27.85 -0.91
C GLY A 56 4.13 28.43 0.34
N TYR A 57 3.69 27.62 1.27
CA TYR A 57 3.02 28.06 2.48
C TYR A 57 3.84 27.64 3.71
N LYS A 58 4.53 28.60 4.32
CA LYS A 58 5.15 28.40 5.63
C LYS A 58 4.15 28.85 6.71
N PRO A 59 3.27 27.99 7.22
CA PRO A 59 2.60 28.28 8.46
C PRO A 59 3.68 28.29 9.55
N LYS A 60 3.73 29.33 10.36
CA LYS A 60 4.48 29.33 11.62
C LYS A 60 3.82 28.30 12.53
N ILE A 61 4.12 27.02 12.33
CA ILE A 61 3.69 25.95 13.20
C ILE A 61 4.81 25.78 14.22
N TYR A 62 4.50 26.03 15.48
CA TYR A 62 5.32 25.58 16.60
C TYR A 62 5.71 24.12 16.37
N PRO A 63 6.99 23.73 16.62
CA PRO A 63 7.41 22.37 16.40
C PRO A 63 6.66 21.45 17.36
N ILE A 64 5.50 20.98 16.93
CA ILE A 64 4.89 19.79 17.54
C ILE A 64 5.89 18.68 17.23
N LYS A 65 6.62 18.22 18.25
CA LYS A 65 7.41 17.00 18.14
C LYS A 65 6.47 15.95 17.53
N LYS A 66 6.71 15.52 16.30
CA LYS A 66 5.98 14.44 15.67
C LYS A 66 6.21 13.21 16.55
N LYS A 67 5.30 12.97 17.47
CA LYS A 67 5.28 11.73 18.23
C LYS A 67 4.92 10.66 17.23
N ASP A 68 5.81 9.70 16.98
CA ASP A 68 5.52 8.60 16.06
C ASP A 68 4.24 7.92 16.53
N ILE A 69 3.22 7.97 15.69
CA ILE A 69 1.94 7.33 16.00
C ILE A 69 2.15 5.83 15.88
N ASN A 70 2.00 5.10 17.00
CA ASN A 70 2.00 3.66 16.99
C ASN A 70 0.62 3.15 16.61
N PHE A 71 0.56 2.10 15.81
CA PHE A 71 -0.70 1.47 15.43
C PHE A 71 -0.60 -0.05 15.41
N LEU A 72 -1.74 -0.68 15.60
CA LEU A 72 -1.97 -2.12 15.49
C LEU A 72 -3.28 -2.39 14.77
N ILE A 73 -3.23 -3.12 13.67
CA ILE A 73 -4.39 -3.64 12.97
C ILE A 73 -4.50 -5.12 13.34
N LEU A 74 -5.52 -5.50 14.08
CA LEU A 74 -5.70 -6.88 14.53
C LEU A 74 -6.02 -7.81 13.36
N LYS A 75 -6.85 -7.34 12.41
CA LYS A 75 -7.21 -8.10 11.22
C LYS A 75 -7.36 -7.20 10.00
N LEU A 76 -6.60 -7.48 8.94
CA LEU A 76 -6.72 -6.85 7.63
C LEU A 76 -7.16 -7.89 6.61
N GLN A 77 -8.20 -7.58 5.85
CA GLN A 77 -8.73 -8.47 4.82
C GLN A 77 -8.92 -7.72 3.52
N THR A 78 -8.66 -8.41 2.41
CA THR A 78 -8.92 -7.89 1.06
C THR A 78 -9.77 -8.89 0.30
N TYR A 79 -10.82 -8.38 -0.35
CA TYR A 79 -11.73 -9.17 -1.15
C TYR A 79 -11.89 -8.59 -2.54
N ASN A 80 -11.83 -9.46 -3.55
CA ASN A 80 -12.05 -9.10 -4.95
C ASN A 80 -11.16 -7.92 -5.40
N THR A 81 -9.87 -7.99 -5.08
CA THR A 81 -8.88 -6.97 -5.46
C THR A 81 -8.43 -7.21 -6.89
N GLN A 82 -8.36 -6.15 -7.68
CA GLN A 82 -7.86 -6.14 -9.04
C GLN A 82 -6.59 -5.31 -9.13
N GLY A 83 -5.60 -5.83 -9.87
CA GLY A 83 -4.39 -5.12 -10.19
C GLY A 83 -4.40 -4.64 -11.63
N PHE A 84 -3.93 -3.44 -11.87
CA PHE A 84 -3.81 -2.80 -13.17
C PHE A 84 -2.37 -2.34 -13.37
N ILE A 85 -1.76 -2.74 -14.47
CA ILE A 85 -0.43 -2.30 -14.85
C ILE A 85 -0.54 -1.51 -16.14
N LYS A 86 -0.08 -0.28 -16.10
CA LYS A 86 0.06 0.58 -17.26
C LYS A 86 1.54 0.77 -17.56
N SER A 87 1.92 0.53 -18.80
CA SER A 87 3.27 0.83 -19.29
C SER A 87 3.26 2.14 -20.05
N SER A 88 4.20 3.03 -19.77
CA SER A 88 4.30 4.32 -20.47
C SER A 88 4.48 4.19 -21.99
N ASN A 89 5.00 3.04 -22.47
CA ASN A 89 5.29 2.82 -23.89
C ASN A 89 4.31 1.85 -24.58
N LYS A 90 3.32 1.32 -23.86
CA LYS A 90 2.29 0.46 -24.45
C LYS A 90 0.92 1.03 -24.13
N SER A 91 0.08 1.17 -25.13
CA SER A 91 -1.33 1.56 -24.96
C SER A 91 -2.17 0.49 -24.27
N SER A 92 -1.60 -0.69 -24.00
CA SER A 92 -2.32 -1.81 -23.37
C SER A 92 -2.14 -1.82 -21.87
N GLU A 93 -3.24 -1.82 -21.14
CA GLU A 93 -3.30 -2.04 -19.70
C GLU A 93 -3.41 -3.53 -19.40
N ILE A 94 -2.56 -4.05 -18.53
CA ILE A 94 -2.63 -5.42 -18.05
C ILE A 94 -3.50 -5.44 -16.78
N LYS A 95 -4.56 -6.24 -16.83
CA LYS A 95 -5.46 -6.44 -15.68
C LYS A 95 -5.26 -7.83 -15.09
N THR A 96 -5.16 -7.92 -13.78
CA THR A 96 -5.09 -9.19 -13.05
C THR A 96 -5.96 -9.17 -11.80
N LYS A 97 -6.40 -10.34 -11.35
CA LYS A 97 -7.17 -10.50 -10.12
C LYS A 97 -6.25 -11.05 -9.04
N LEU A 98 -6.18 -10.37 -7.90
CA LEU A 98 -5.40 -10.82 -6.76
C LEU A 98 -6.17 -11.84 -5.91
N SER A 99 -5.44 -12.63 -5.11
CA SER A 99 -6.02 -13.48 -4.08
C SER A 99 -6.76 -12.64 -3.03
N ASN A 100 -7.79 -13.22 -2.46
CA ASN A 100 -8.31 -12.70 -1.20
C ASN A 100 -7.27 -12.96 -0.12
N MET A 101 -6.94 -11.93 0.66
CA MET A 101 -5.88 -12.00 1.66
C MET A 101 -6.42 -11.70 3.06
N ASN A 102 -5.78 -12.31 4.03
CA ASN A 102 -6.07 -12.12 5.44
C ASN A 102 -4.76 -12.04 6.22
N PHE A 103 -4.54 -10.92 6.89
CA PHE A 103 -3.37 -10.66 7.71
C PHE A 103 -3.80 -10.35 9.13
N ASN A 104 -3.00 -10.77 10.11
CA ASN A 104 -3.29 -10.56 11.52
C ASN A 104 -2.15 -9.80 12.19
N LYS A 105 -2.49 -8.98 13.19
CA LYS A 105 -1.55 -8.25 14.05
C LYS A 105 -0.50 -7.47 13.27
N ILE A 106 -0.96 -6.60 12.36
CA ILE A 106 -0.10 -5.73 11.56
C ILE A 106 0.16 -4.43 12.31
N GLY A 107 1.42 -4.03 12.42
CA GLY A 107 1.75 -2.78 13.10
C GLY A 107 3.11 -2.23 12.73
N ASN A 108 3.52 -1.19 13.43
CA ASN A 108 4.82 -0.55 13.26
C ASN A 108 5.78 -0.79 14.42
N LYS A 109 5.38 -1.58 15.44
CA LYS A 109 6.24 -1.99 16.56
C LYS A 109 6.76 -3.41 16.41
N THR A 110 7.81 -3.73 17.16
CA THR A 110 8.31 -5.10 17.34
C THR A 110 7.25 -6.00 17.97
N GLY A 111 7.21 -7.27 17.57
CA GLY A 111 6.21 -8.24 18.02
C GLY A 111 4.96 -8.32 17.16
N PHE A 112 4.81 -7.42 16.17
CA PHE A 112 3.73 -7.45 15.18
C PHE A 112 4.28 -7.73 13.79
N GLN A 113 3.43 -8.23 12.89
CA GLN A 113 3.78 -8.30 11.48
C GLN A 113 3.95 -6.87 10.94
N HIS A 114 5.15 -6.56 10.46
CA HIS A 114 5.44 -5.21 9.99
C HIS A 114 4.63 -4.88 8.73
N TYR A 115 3.97 -3.74 8.69
CA TYR A 115 3.09 -3.33 7.57
C TYR A 115 3.81 -3.33 6.21
N LYS A 116 5.12 -3.01 6.17
CA LYS A 116 5.92 -3.08 4.93
C LYS A 116 6.04 -4.51 4.39
N SER A 117 6.10 -5.51 5.28
CA SER A 117 6.13 -6.93 4.90
C SER A 117 4.79 -7.37 4.32
N VAL A 118 3.69 -6.92 4.90
CA VAL A 118 2.33 -7.16 4.36
C VAL A 118 2.20 -6.58 2.96
N PHE A 119 2.65 -5.34 2.76
CA PHE A 119 2.64 -4.70 1.45
C PHE A 119 3.47 -5.49 0.42
N LYS A 120 4.67 -5.98 0.80
CA LYS A 120 5.48 -6.84 -0.07
C LYS A 120 4.75 -8.13 -0.47
N ILE A 121 4.00 -8.76 0.44
CA ILE A 121 3.22 -9.97 0.15
C ILE A 121 2.13 -9.66 -0.89
N ILE A 122 1.42 -8.55 -0.72
CA ILE A 122 0.38 -8.12 -1.67
C ILE A 122 0.99 -7.86 -3.05
N LEU A 123 2.09 -7.12 -3.12
CA LEU A 123 2.80 -6.86 -4.37
C LEU A 123 3.31 -8.15 -5.01
N ARG A 124 3.84 -9.08 -4.23
CA ARG A 124 4.31 -10.37 -4.74
C ARG A 124 3.18 -11.18 -5.37
N ASP A 125 2.01 -11.30 -4.72
CA ASP A 125 0.85 -11.98 -5.30
C ASP A 125 0.41 -11.31 -6.61
N PHE A 126 0.43 -9.98 -6.64
CA PHE A 126 0.13 -9.22 -7.84
C PHE A 126 1.08 -9.59 -8.99
N PHE A 127 2.39 -9.53 -8.75
CA PHE A 127 3.39 -9.79 -9.78
C PHE A 127 3.39 -11.24 -10.27
N LEU A 128 3.13 -12.21 -9.40
CA LEU A 128 3.06 -13.62 -9.79
C LEU A 128 1.87 -13.93 -10.71
N ARG A 129 0.88 -13.06 -10.75
CA ARG A 129 -0.34 -13.23 -11.57
C ARG A 129 -0.30 -12.47 -12.90
N ILE A 130 0.78 -11.76 -13.17
CA ILE A 130 0.98 -11.10 -14.45
C ILE A 130 1.26 -12.16 -15.51
N PRO A 131 0.52 -12.19 -16.62
CA PRO A 131 0.73 -13.21 -17.68
C PRO A 131 2.02 -13.01 -18.49
N ASP A 132 2.63 -11.81 -18.44
CA ASP A 132 3.85 -11.50 -19.18
C ASP A 132 5.10 -11.93 -18.39
N THR A 133 5.76 -13.00 -18.87
CA THR A 133 6.95 -13.58 -18.25
C THR A 133 8.14 -12.62 -18.23
N ASN A 134 8.31 -11.79 -19.25
CA ASN A 134 9.40 -10.82 -19.30
C ASN A 134 9.21 -9.75 -18.22
N LEU A 135 8.00 -9.27 -18.06
CA LEU A 135 7.65 -8.31 -17.04
C LEU A 135 7.80 -8.92 -15.64
N GLN A 136 7.38 -10.18 -15.43
CA GLN A 136 7.62 -10.89 -14.17
C GLN A 136 9.11 -10.96 -13.82
N ASN A 137 9.96 -11.30 -14.79
CA ASN A 137 11.41 -11.42 -14.58
C ASN A 137 12.05 -10.06 -14.27
N LEU A 138 11.64 -9.00 -14.96
CA LEU A 138 12.10 -7.64 -14.69
C LEU A 138 11.76 -7.24 -13.24
N ILE A 139 10.53 -7.49 -12.81
CA ILE A 139 10.05 -7.15 -11.47
C ILE A 139 10.78 -7.96 -10.39
N LYS A 140 10.97 -9.27 -10.60
CA LYS A 140 11.74 -10.12 -9.67
C LYS A 140 13.16 -9.61 -9.49
N LYS A 141 13.82 -9.20 -10.58
CA LYS A 141 15.18 -8.64 -10.55
C LYS A 141 15.23 -7.33 -9.78
N THR A 142 14.27 -6.45 -10.00
CA THR A 142 14.23 -5.11 -9.38
C THR A 142 13.93 -5.17 -7.88
N TYR A 143 13.01 -6.02 -7.44
CA TYR A 143 12.57 -6.09 -6.05
C TYR A 143 13.21 -7.20 -5.23
N LYS A 144 14.11 -8.01 -5.82
CA LYS A 144 14.76 -9.13 -5.14
C LYS A 144 13.75 -10.05 -4.41
N PHE A 145 12.68 -10.40 -5.13
CA PHE A 145 11.72 -11.39 -4.64
C PHE A 145 12.24 -12.81 -4.81
#